data_f0561bfd8902068206d7ed5b118b2a36
#
_entry.id   f0561bfd8902068206d7ed5b118b2a36
#
_cell.length_a   1.000
_cell.length_b   1.000
_cell.length_c   1.000
_cell.angle_alpha   90.00
_cell.angle_beta   90.00
_cell.angle_gamma   90.00
#
_symmetry.space_group_name_H-M   'P 1'
#
loop_
_entity.id
_entity.type
_entity.pdbx_description
1 polymer ?
#
loop_
_entity_poly.entity_id
_entity_poly.type
_entity_poly.pdbx_seq_one_letter_code
_entity_poly.pdbx_strand_id
1 'polypeptide(L)'
;MARVAGIDLPKNKRIDVALEYIYGIGKKNAKDVLAKVAGQIDPATRVKDLTEQQAGLLNTILQKEYKVEGELRREVAQNIHRYIEIGSYRGQRHRRNLPVRGQRTKTNRRTRRGRRKTLRGSA
;
A
#
# COMPACT_ATOMS: atom_id res chain seq x y z
N MET A 1 4.37 -15.27 14.69
CA MET A 1 3.60 -14.40 13.76
C MET A 1 4.28 -14.42 12.41
N ALA A 2 3.54 -14.71 11.34
CA ALA A 2 4.13 -14.65 10.01
C ALA A 2 4.36 -13.18 9.62
N ARG A 3 5.61 -12.81 9.44
CA ARG A 3 6.02 -11.48 9.02
C ARG A 3 6.55 -11.52 7.60
N VAL A 4 5.89 -10.81 6.71
CA VAL A 4 6.23 -10.76 5.29
C VAL A 4 6.43 -9.31 4.86
N ALA A 5 7.51 -9.02 4.16
CA ALA A 5 7.92 -7.67 3.77
C ALA A 5 7.96 -6.67 4.95
N GLY A 6 8.29 -7.14 6.14
CA GLY A 6 8.32 -6.33 7.35
C GLY A 6 6.95 -6.06 7.99
N ILE A 7 5.87 -6.61 7.45
CA ILE A 7 4.50 -6.41 7.92
C ILE A 7 3.98 -7.69 8.59
N ASP A 8 3.37 -7.52 9.76
CA ASP A 8 2.68 -8.61 10.44
C ASP A 8 1.33 -8.87 9.77
N LEU A 9 1.18 -10.06 9.19
CA LEU A 9 -0.05 -10.44 8.51
C LEU A 9 -1.12 -10.89 9.51
N PRO A 10 -2.42 -10.62 9.24
CA PRO A 10 -3.51 -11.03 10.11
C PRO A 10 -3.63 -12.57 10.14
N LYS A 11 -3.55 -13.17 11.34
CA LYS A 11 -3.47 -14.62 11.55
C LYS A 11 -4.65 -15.41 11.00
N ASN A 12 -5.85 -14.86 11.10
CA ASN A 12 -7.09 -15.56 10.76
C ASN A 12 -7.52 -15.44 9.30
N LYS A 13 -6.78 -14.66 8.50
CA LYS A 13 -7.07 -14.47 7.07
C LYS A 13 -6.38 -15.53 6.22
N ARG A 14 -6.99 -15.85 5.07
CA ARG A 14 -6.35 -16.65 4.03
C ARG A 14 -5.15 -15.88 3.48
N ILE A 15 -4.15 -16.59 3.01
CA ILE A 15 -2.91 -15.97 2.53
C ILE A 15 -3.15 -15.06 1.31
N ASP A 16 -4.05 -15.42 0.41
CA ASP A 16 -4.41 -14.61 -0.75
C ASP A 16 -4.97 -13.23 -0.35
N VAL A 17 -5.80 -13.17 0.67
CA VAL A 17 -6.35 -11.92 1.22
C VAL A 17 -5.33 -11.21 2.12
N ALA A 18 -4.55 -11.96 2.89
CA ALA A 18 -3.57 -11.39 3.80
C ALA A 18 -2.45 -10.64 3.06
N LEU A 19 -2.04 -11.09 1.89
CA LEU A 19 -1.05 -10.39 1.07
C LEU A 19 -1.51 -8.98 0.62
N GLU A 20 -2.81 -8.76 0.49
CA GLU A 20 -3.34 -7.43 0.14
C GLU A 20 -3.15 -6.37 1.24
N TYR A 21 -2.81 -6.79 2.47
CA TYR A 21 -2.45 -5.86 3.57
C TYR A 21 -1.07 -5.23 3.38
N ILE A 22 -0.26 -5.76 2.48
CA ILE A 22 1.04 -5.19 2.13
C ILE A 22 0.83 -4.04 1.13
N TYR A 23 1.34 -2.86 1.46
CA TYR A 23 1.24 -1.71 0.56
C TYR A 23 1.99 -1.98 -0.76
N GLY A 24 1.29 -1.92 -1.87
CA GLY A 24 1.80 -2.23 -3.21
C GLY A 24 1.35 -3.59 -3.74
N ILE A 25 0.71 -4.43 -2.93
CA ILE A 25 0.14 -5.71 -3.35
C ILE A 25 -1.39 -5.61 -3.35
N GLY A 26 -1.97 -5.72 -4.53
CA GLY A 26 -3.42 -5.84 -4.72
C GLY A 26 -3.81 -7.26 -5.09
N LYS A 27 -5.07 -7.49 -5.39
CA LYS A 27 -5.63 -8.82 -5.74
C LYS A 27 -4.89 -9.53 -6.87
N LYS A 28 -4.52 -8.80 -7.92
CA LYS A 28 -3.77 -9.35 -9.06
C LYS A 28 -2.39 -9.80 -8.64
N ASN A 29 -1.61 -8.89 -8.03
CA ASN A 29 -0.25 -9.20 -7.59
C ASN A 29 -0.21 -10.32 -6.55
N ALA A 30 -1.18 -10.38 -5.65
CA ALA A 30 -1.29 -11.48 -4.69
C ALA A 30 -1.47 -12.83 -5.39
N LYS A 31 -2.33 -12.90 -6.40
CA LYS A 31 -2.51 -14.12 -7.21
C LYS A 31 -1.24 -14.48 -7.98
N ASP A 32 -0.57 -13.50 -8.57
CA ASP A 32 0.67 -13.72 -9.33
C ASP A 32 1.80 -14.25 -8.43
N VAL A 33 1.93 -13.69 -7.23
CA VAL A 33 2.89 -14.17 -6.21
C VAL A 33 2.58 -15.61 -5.81
N LEU A 34 1.32 -15.93 -5.54
CA LEU A 34 0.91 -17.27 -5.15
C LEU A 34 1.05 -18.28 -6.29
N ALA A 35 0.85 -17.86 -7.53
CA ALA A 35 1.09 -18.70 -8.70
C ALA A 35 2.56 -19.14 -8.83
N LYS A 36 3.50 -18.28 -8.45
CA LYS A 36 4.95 -18.59 -8.45
C LYS A 36 5.36 -19.60 -7.38
N VAL A 37 4.60 -19.70 -6.32
CA VAL A 37 4.80 -20.68 -5.24
C VAL A 37 3.76 -21.81 -5.27
N ALA A 38 3.07 -21.96 -6.39
CA ALA A 38 2.10 -23.04 -6.58
C ALA A 38 2.75 -24.39 -6.32
N GLY A 39 2.09 -25.23 -5.53
CA GLY A 39 2.63 -26.51 -5.06
C GLY A 39 3.34 -26.47 -3.71
N GLN A 40 3.73 -25.30 -3.22
CA GLN A 40 4.33 -25.15 -1.88
C GLN A 40 3.37 -24.47 -0.89
N ILE A 41 2.53 -23.58 -1.39
CA ILE A 41 1.54 -22.85 -0.59
C ILE A 41 0.20 -22.89 -1.30
N ASP A 42 -0.82 -23.42 -0.61
CA ASP A 42 -2.20 -23.33 -1.08
C ASP A 42 -2.76 -21.92 -0.79
N PRO A 43 -3.34 -21.23 -1.78
CA PRO A 43 -3.97 -19.92 -1.58
C PRO A 43 -5.04 -19.90 -0.49
N ALA A 44 -5.67 -21.02 -0.21
CA ALA A 44 -6.68 -21.16 0.84
C ALA A 44 -6.10 -21.26 2.25
N THR A 45 -4.81 -21.52 2.39
CA THR A 45 -4.13 -21.69 3.69
C THR A 45 -4.22 -20.38 4.51
N ARG A 46 -4.51 -20.51 5.79
CA ARG A 46 -4.52 -19.36 6.70
C ARG A 46 -3.12 -19.00 7.12
N VAL A 47 -2.91 -17.71 7.41
CA VAL A 47 -1.60 -17.17 7.82
C VAL A 47 -1.03 -17.89 9.04
N LYS A 48 -1.89 -18.27 9.99
CA LYS A 48 -1.47 -19.02 11.19
C LYS A 48 -0.85 -20.39 10.90
N ASP A 49 -1.24 -21.02 9.79
CA ASP A 49 -0.82 -22.36 9.39
C ASP A 49 0.41 -22.34 8.47
N LEU A 50 0.95 -21.15 8.16
CA LEU A 50 2.17 -21.00 7.35
C LEU A 50 3.42 -21.40 8.13
N THR A 51 4.30 -22.16 7.46
CA THR A 51 5.63 -22.45 8.00
C THR A 51 6.59 -21.27 7.77
N GLU A 52 7.66 -21.21 8.56
CA GLU A 52 8.71 -20.18 8.40
C GLU A 52 9.36 -20.25 7.01
N GLN A 53 9.53 -21.43 6.45
CA GLN A 53 10.07 -21.63 5.11
C GLN A 53 9.17 -21.00 4.04
N GLN A 54 7.86 -21.22 4.14
CA GLN A 54 6.87 -20.63 3.23
C GLN A 54 6.85 -19.11 3.34
N ALA A 55 6.89 -18.56 4.55
CA ALA A 55 7.00 -17.12 4.77
C ALA A 55 8.31 -16.54 4.19
N GLY A 56 9.41 -17.25 4.32
CA GLY A 56 10.70 -16.90 3.72
C GLY A 56 10.66 -16.87 2.19
N LEU A 57 10.00 -17.81 1.56
CA LEU A 57 9.80 -17.82 0.10
C LEU A 57 9.00 -16.62 -0.39
N LEU A 58 7.90 -16.29 0.28
CA LEU A 58 7.10 -15.12 -0.02
C LEU A 58 7.91 -13.84 0.12
N ASN A 59 8.70 -13.72 1.20
CA ASN A 59 9.60 -12.60 1.41
C ASN A 59 10.60 -12.44 0.25
N THR A 60 11.23 -13.52 -0.16
CA THR A 60 12.23 -13.50 -1.23
C THR A 60 11.63 -13.02 -2.55
N ILE A 61 10.45 -13.52 -2.90
CA ILE A 61 9.75 -13.13 -4.14
C ILE A 61 9.35 -11.65 -4.09
N LEU A 62 8.77 -11.20 -2.98
CA LEU A 62 8.34 -9.82 -2.83
C LEU A 62 9.51 -8.83 -2.88
N GLN A 63 10.63 -9.16 -2.25
CA GLN A 63 11.83 -8.32 -2.27
C GLN A 63 12.51 -8.23 -3.64
N LYS A 64 12.51 -9.34 -4.39
CA LYS A 64 13.19 -9.39 -5.69
C LYS A 64 12.37 -8.79 -6.83
N GLU A 65 11.07 -8.97 -6.83
CA GLU A 65 10.24 -8.71 -8.00
C GLU A 65 9.25 -7.55 -7.81
N TYR A 66 8.98 -7.14 -6.59
CA TYR A 66 8.00 -6.12 -6.29
C TYR A 66 8.59 -5.00 -5.44
N LYS A 67 8.23 -3.77 -5.79
CA LYS A 67 8.44 -2.63 -4.92
C LYS A 67 7.26 -2.51 -3.98
N VAL A 68 7.50 -2.69 -2.69
CA VAL A 68 6.44 -2.71 -1.68
C VAL A 68 6.83 -1.84 -0.48
N GLU A 69 5.83 -1.47 0.29
CA GLU A 69 5.96 -0.74 1.55
C GLU A 69 6.85 0.51 1.47
N GLY A 70 7.92 0.58 2.25
CA GLY A 70 8.76 1.77 2.35
C GLY A 70 9.40 2.20 1.03
N GLU A 71 9.82 1.26 0.19
CA GLU A 71 10.42 1.56 -1.11
C GLU A 71 9.39 2.20 -2.06
N LEU A 72 8.19 1.64 -2.14
CA LEU A 72 7.11 2.20 -2.95
C LEU A 72 6.65 3.57 -2.43
N ARG A 73 6.51 3.72 -1.12
CA ARG A 73 6.16 5.01 -0.51
C ARG A 73 7.18 6.09 -0.83
N ARG A 74 8.46 5.75 -0.78
CA ARG A 74 9.56 6.65 -1.14
C ARG A 74 9.50 7.04 -2.61
N GLU A 75 9.26 6.09 -3.50
CA GLU A 75 9.13 6.36 -4.93
C GLU A 75 7.97 7.31 -5.24
N VAL A 76 6.81 7.07 -4.66
CA VAL A 76 5.64 7.95 -4.81
C VAL A 76 5.93 9.36 -4.28
N ALA A 77 6.55 9.46 -3.11
CA ALA A 77 6.93 10.76 -2.53
C ALA A 77 7.94 11.52 -3.41
N GLN A 78 8.93 10.83 -3.96
CA GLN A 78 9.89 11.42 -4.90
C GLN A 78 9.23 11.90 -6.19
N ASN A 79 8.28 11.14 -6.73
CA ASN A 79 7.53 11.54 -7.92
C ASN A 79 6.69 12.80 -7.69
N ILE A 80 6.04 12.90 -6.53
CA ILE A 80 5.30 14.11 -6.14
C ILE A 80 6.25 15.30 -5.97
N HIS A 81 7.38 15.09 -5.30
CA HIS A 81 8.39 16.12 -5.08
C HIS A 81 8.95 16.67 -6.40
N ARG A 82 9.20 15.79 -7.37
CA ARG A 82 9.62 16.18 -8.71
C ARG A 82 8.61 17.10 -9.39
N TYR A 83 7.30 16.81 -9.31
CA TYR A 83 6.26 17.69 -9.85
C TYR A 83 6.24 19.07 -9.19
N ILE A 84 6.52 19.13 -7.89
CA ILE A 84 6.62 20.39 -7.15
C ILE A 84 7.84 21.19 -7.58
N GLU A 85 9.00 20.54 -7.74
CA GLU A 85 10.27 21.19 -8.13
C GLU A 85 10.22 21.80 -9.53
N ILE A 86 9.64 21.11 -10.49
CA ILE A 86 9.50 21.63 -11.87
C ILE A 86 8.44 22.74 -12.00
N GLY A 87 7.71 23.07 -10.94
CA GLY A 87 6.69 24.11 -10.93
C GLY A 87 5.44 23.80 -11.75
N SER A 88 5.15 22.51 -11.99
CA SER A 88 3.96 22.09 -12.72
C SER A 88 2.65 22.42 -11.98
N TYR A 89 1.55 22.51 -12.71
CA TYR A 89 0.22 22.69 -12.13
C TYR A 89 -0.10 21.59 -11.10
N ARG A 90 0.19 20.31 -11.42
CA ARG A 90 0.05 19.20 -10.47
C ARG A 90 0.84 19.42 -9.20
N GLY A 91 2.10 19.84 -9.32
CA GLY A 91 2.97 20.12 -8.19
C GLY A 91 2.42 21.22 -7.29
N GLN A 92 1.89 22.28 -7.88
CA GLN A 92 1.25 23.36 -7.11
C GLN A 92 0.00 22.88 -6.36
N ARG A 93 -0.80 22.01 -6.96
CA ARG A 93 -1.96 21.40 -6.29
C ARG A 93 -1.55 20.52 -5.12
N HIS A 94 -0.49 19.70 -5.28
CA HIS A 94 0.07 18.93 -4.17
C HIS A 94 0.60 19.82 -3.05
N ARG A 95 1.33 20.88 -3.40
CA ARG A 95 1.89 21.83 -2.43
C ARG A 95 0.82 22.53 -1.59
N ARG A 96 -0.30 22.88 -2.22
CA ARG A 96 -1.43 23.58 -1.56
C ARG A 96 -2.43 22.63 -0.91
N ASN A 97 -2.22 21.33 -0.97
CA ASN A 97 -3.18 20.32 -0.50
C ASN A 97 -4.57 20.45 -1.14
N LEU A 98 -4.59 20.74 -2.42
CA LEU A 98 -5.80 20.86 -3.23
C LEU A 98 -5.98 19.62 -4.12
N PRO A 99 -7.21 19.31 -4.57
CA PRO A 99 -7.45 18.22 -5.50
C PRO A 99 -6.63 18.40 -6.78
N VAL A 100 -5.96 17.33 -7.23
CA VAL A 100 -5.01 17.35 -8.34
C VAL A 100 -5.69 17.03 -9.68
N ARG A 101 -6.82 16.30 -9.65
CA ARG A 101 -7.49 15.76 -10.84
C ARG A 101 -8.72 16.56 -11.29
N GLY A 102 -8.72 17.86 -11.11
CA GLY A 102 -9.77 18.73 -11.62
C GLY A 102 -11.10 18.69 -10.86
N GLN A 103 -11.12 18.11 -9.65
CA GLN A 103 -12.33 18.11 -8.82
C GLN A 103 -12.65 19.54 -8.36
N ARG A 104 -13.95 19.80 -8.17
CA ARG A 104 -14.40 21.10 -7.67
C ARG A 104 -13.95 21.34 -6.22
N THR A 105 -13.69 22.58 -5.86
CA THR A 105 -13.20 22.96 -4.53
C THR A 105 -14.27 23.56 -3.62
N LYS A 106 -15.41 23.93 -4.17
CA LYS A 106 -16.53 24.51 -3.40
C LYS A 106 -17.14 23.48 -2.44
N THR A 107 -17.32 22.25 -2.88
CA THR A 107 -17.92 21.14 -2.13
C THR A 107 -17.14 19.86 -2.34
N ASN A 108 -17.31 18.87 -1.47
CA ASN A 108 -16.88 17.47 -1.64
C ASN A 108 -15.37 17.23 -1.84
N ARG A 109 -14.51 18.18 -1.46
CA ARG A 109 -13.03 17.99 -1.53
C ARG A 109 -12.42 17.44 -0.24
N ARG A 110 -13.22 16.74 0.57
CA ARG A 110 -12.85 16.34 1.93
C ARG A 110 -11.71 15.33 2.00
N THR A 111 -11.60 14.45 1.04
CA THR A 111 -10.49 13.46 1.01
C THR A 111 -9.13 14.15 1.03
N ARG A 112 -8.96 15.21 0.27
CA ARG A 112 -7.71 15.95 0.19
C ARG A 112 -7.54 16.95 1.34
N ARG A 113 -8.61 17.65 1.70
CA ARG A 113 -8.61 18.67 2.74
C ARG A 113 -8.57 18.09 4.16
N GLY A 114 -9.09 16.87 4.34
CA GLY A 114 -9.24 16.23 5.63
C GLY A 114 -10.54 16.59 6.35
N ARG A 115 -10.68 16.15 7.58
CA ARG A 115 -11.88 16.38 8.40
C ARG A 115 -12.11 17.87 8.67
N ARG A 116 -13.36 18.26 8.86
CA ARG A 116 -13.70 19.59 9.35
C ARG A 116 -13.10 19.77 10.74
N LYS A 117 -12.34 20.84 10.90
CA LYS A 117 -11.94 21.29 12.23
C LYS A 117 -13.10 22.11 12.80
N THR A 118 -13.68 21.67 13.89
CA THR A 118 -14.68 22.45 14.63
C THR A 118 -13.96 23.49 15.48
N LEU A 119 -14.51 24.69 15.56
CA LEU A 119 -13.94 25.78 16.37
C LEU A 119 -13.88 25.44 17.89
N ARG A 120 -14.60 24.39 18.32
CA ARG A 120 -14.62 23.86 19.69
C ARG A 120 -13.69 22.68 19.94
N GLY A 121 -12.78 22.35 19.07
CA GLY A 121 -12.01 21.10 19.13
C GLY A 121 -10.57 21.23 19.61
N SER A 122 -10.20 22.30 20.25
CA SER A 122 -8.85 22.48 20.79
C SER A 122 -8.88 22.68 22.30
N ALA A 123 -9.34 21.68 22.96
CA ALA A 123 -9.01 21.54 24.37
C ALA A 123 -8.16 20.30 24.56
#